data_b9dc55d5b0252010be5cb53a844f6a03
#
_entry.id   b9dc55d5b0252010be5cb53a844f6a03
#
_cell.length_a   1.000
_cell.length_b   1.000
_cell.length_c   1.000
_cell.angle_alpha   90.00
_cell.angle_beta   90.00
_cell.angle_gamma   90.00
#
_symmetry.space_group_name_H-M   'P 1'
#
loop_
_entity.id
_entity.type
_entity.pdbx_description
1 polymer ?
#
loop_
_entity_poly.entity_id
_entity_poly.type
_entity_poly.pdbx_seq_one_letter_code
_entity_poly.pdbx_strand_id
1 'polypeptide(L)'
;MDIKFEVEGYKFNVRSSCIIKDKEHNKVLLTNMRAITDHEAFLLPGGRLELLENSEEAIKREIEEELNIKLDYKLISVEENIVKSNKFHMLEFVYYAEIDNFDSIECLDDGWDKFKIVEIKEIDNIDIRPKTVKKLIKNDTYTNVTHNINYDWA
;
A
#
# COMPACT_ATOMS: atom_id res chain seq x y z
N MET A 1 8.11 -12.50 13.11
CA MET A 1 7.12 -13.50 12.61
C MET A 1 5.85 -12.77 12.14
N ASP A 2 5.58 -12.86 10.86
CA ASP A 2 4.42 -12.18 10.28
C ASP A 2 3.10 -12.73 10.80
N ILE A 3 2.12 -11.87 10.98
CA ILE A 3 0.74 -12.28 11.27
C ILE A 3 0.12 -12.79 9.97
N LYS A 4 0.12 -14.09 9.80
CA LYS A 4 -0.51 -14.78 8.68
C LYS A 4 -0.99 -16.16 9.11
N PHE A 5 -2.16 -16.54 8.62
CA PHE A 5 -2.76 -17.85 8.90
C PHE A 5 -3.21 -18.48 7.59
N GLU A 6 -3.22 -19.81 7.57
CA GLU A 6 -3.82 -20.56 6.49
C GLU A 6 -4.76 -21.61 7.09
N VAL A 7 -6.02 -21.60 6.66
CA VAL A 7 -7.05 -22.55 7.09
C VAL A 7 -7.77 -23.05 5.85
N GLU A 8 -7.74 -24.36 5.61
CA GLU A 8 -8.41 -25.00 4.45
C GLU A 8 -8.05 -24.35 3.10
N GLY A 9 -6.80 -23.93 2.94
CA GLY A 9 -6.31 -23.25 1.74
C GLY A 9 -6.64 -21.76 1.65
N TYR A 10 -7.39 -21.22 2.61
CA TYR A 10 -7.66 -19.80 2.72
C TYR A 10 -6.54 -19.12 3.51
N LYS A 11 -6.02 -18.04 2.96
CA LYS A 11 -4.93 -17.27 3.57
C LYS A 11 -5.46 -16.01 4.21
N PHE A 12 -5.13 -15.78 5.46
CA PHE A 12 -5.44 -14.55 6.18
C PHE A 12 -4.14 -13.87 6.61
N ASN A 13 -4.06 -12.56 6.41
CA ASN A 13 -2.97 -11.76 6.96
C ASN A 13 -3.44 -10.34 7.32
N VAL A 14 -2.58 -9.64 8.05
CA VAL A 14 -2.76 -8.23 8.42
C VAL A 14 -1.58 -7.46 7.85
N ARG A 15 -1.87 -6.35 7.19
CA ARG A 15 -0.88 -5.54 6.48
C ARG A 15 -1.03 -4.07 6.85
N SER A 16 0.07 -3.34 6.89
CA SER A 16 0.08 -1.88 6.85
C SER A 16 0.65 -1.42 5.53
N SER A 17 0.01 -0.42 4.95
CA SER A 17 0.44 0.19 3.70
C SER A 17 0.37 1.71 3.80
N CYS A 18 0.97 2.41 2.85
CA CYS A 18 1.06 3.86 2.89
C CYS A 18 0.85 4.50 1.53
N ILE A 19 0.03 5.54 1.50
CA ILE A 19 -0.02 6.46 0.37
C ILE A 19 1.07 7.51 0.63
N ILE A 20 2.13 7.46 -0.15
CA ILE A 20 3.25 8.42 -0.07
C ILE A 20 3.16 9.34 -1.27
N LYS A 21 2.88 10.61 -1.01
CA LYS A 21 2.81 11.67 -2.04
C LYS A 21 3.92 12.68 -1.83
N ASP A 22 4.33 13.35 -2.92
CA ASP A 22 5.13 14.56 -2.79
C ASP A 22 4.27 15.70 -2.22
N LYS A 23 4.92 16.73 -1.67
CA LYS A 23 4.24 17.87 -1.03
C LYS A 23 3.27 18.60 -1.95
N GLU A 24 3.53 18.59 -3.24
CA GLU A 24 2.67 19.24 -4.24
C GLU A 24 1.49 18.38 -4.66
N HIS A 25 1.40 17.14 -4.17
CA HIS A 25 0.35 16.16 -4.49
C HIS A 25 0.26 15.85 -6.00
N ASN A 26 1.38 15.81 -6.68
CA ASN A 26 1.44 15.49 -8.11
C ASN A 26 1.78 14.03 -8.38
N LYS A 27 2.50 13.38 -7.47
CA LYS A 27 3.02 12.02 -7.65
C LYS A 27 2.77 11.14 -6.43
N VAL A 28 2.66 9.85 -6.67
CA VAL A 28 2.51 8.83 -5.63
C VAL A 28 3.43 7.65 -5.91
N LEU A 29 3.92 7.03 -4.84
CA LEU A 29 4.75 5.84 -4.92
C LEU A 29 3.90 4.57 -4.85
N LEU A 30 4.09 3.66 -5.78
CA LEU A 30 3.38 2.39 -5.85
C LEU A 30 4.35 1.21 -5.89
N THR A 31 3.87 0.05 -5.45
CA THR A 31 4.60 -1.23 -5.53
C THR A 31 4.05 -2.08 -6.66
N ASN A 32 4.92 -2.63 -7.48
CA ASN A 32 4.55 -3.48 -8.61
C ASN A 32 4.17 -4.90 -8.16
N MET A 33 3.06 -5.41 -8.67
CA MET A 33 2.53 -6.76 -8.37
C MET A 33 3.01 -7.84 -9.37
N ARG A 34 4.19 -7.75 -9.91
CA ARG A 34 4.71 -8.59 -11.00
C ARG A 34 4.42 -10.09 -10.92
N ALA A 35 4.48 -10.66 -9.73
CA ALA A 35 4.40 -12.11 -9.56
C ALA A 35 2.97 -12.64 -9.48
N ILE A 36 1.97 -11.77 -9.49
CA ILE A 36 0.58 -12.13 -9.15
C ILE A 36 -0.36 -11.93 -10.33
N THR A 37 -0.02 -11.07 -11.28
CA THR A 37 -0.89 -10.70 -12.39
C THR A 37 -0.22 -10.95 -13.73
N ASP A 38 -1.04 -11.15 -14.76
CA ASP A 38 -0.61 -11.30 -16.16
C ASP A 38 -0.43 -9.95 -16.87
N HIS A 39 -0.75 -8.85 -16.18
CA HIS A 39 -0.60 -7.49 -16.66
C HIS A 39 -0.02 -6.61 -15.55
N GLU A 40 0.34 -5.37 -15.88
CA GLU A 40 0.87 -4.43 -14.89
C GLU A 40 -0.21 -4.03 -13.89
N ALA A 41 0.00 -4.35 -12.62
CA ALA A 41 -0.87 -3.97 -11.52
C ALA A 41 -0.04 -3.55 -10.31
N PHE A 42 -0.63 -2.71 -9.45
CA PHE A 42 0.08 -2.09 -8.35
C PHE A 42 -0.66 -2.22 -7.02
N LEU A 43 0.14 -2.17 -5.96
CA LEU A 43 -0.29 -2.03 -4.57
C LEU A 43 0.32 -0.76 -3.98
N LEU A 44 -0.18 -0.35 -2.82
CA LEU A 44 0.55 0.60 -1.98
C LEU A 44 1.79 -0.07 -1.38
N PRO A 45 2.90 0.66 -1.20
CA PRO A 45 4.05 0.15 -0.47
C PRO A 45 3.68 -0.16 0.98
N GLY A 46 4.29 -1.19 1.53
CA GLY A 46 4.04 -1.65 2.89
C GLY A 46 4.35 -3.13 3.06
N GLY A 47 3.84 -3.71 4.13
CA GLY A 47 4.07 -5.12 4.43
C GLY A 47 3.22 -5.63 5.57
N ARG A 48 3.38 -6.91 5.88
CA ARG A 48 2.63 -7.58 6.94
C ARG A 48 3.10 -7.10 8.31
N LEU A 49 2.15 -7.03 9.25
CA LEU A 49 2.49 -6.84 10.65
C LEU A 49 3.22 -8.07 11.18
N GLU A 50 4.20 -7.83 12.02
CA GLU A 50 4.81 -8.89 12.81
C GLU A 50 4.05 -9.06 14.12
N LEU A 51 4.22 -10.23 14.74
CA LEU A 51 3.57 -10.53 16.00
C LEU A 51 4.00 -9.51 17.07
N LEU A 52 3.04 -8.97 17.82
CA LEU A 52 3.21 -7.93 18.84
C LEU A 52 3.54 -6.52 18.30
N GLU A 53 3.53 -6.35 17.00
CA GLU A 53 3.75 -5.06 16.35
C GLU A 53 2.40 -4.42 16.05
N ASN A 54 2.23 -3.13 16.33
CA ASN A 54 1.04 -2.41 15.90
C ASN A 54 1.19 -1.92 14.44
N SER A 55 0.10 -1.47 13.85
CA SER A 55 0.08 -1.08 12.44
C SER A 55 0.98 0.11 12.12
N GLU A 56 1.12 1.07 13.04
CA GLU A 56 2.01 2.23 12.84
C GLU A 56 3.48 1.82 12.89
N GLU A 57 3.85 0.97 13.84
CA GLU A 57 5.20 0.40 13.92
C GLU A 57 5.55 -0.38 12.65
N ALA A 58 4.58 -1.16 12.14
CA ALA A 58 4.77 -1.94 10.93
C ALA A 58 5.07 -1.06 9.72
N ILE A 59 4.29 0.01 9.52
CA ILE A 59 4.52 0.87 8.36
C ILE A 59 5.85 1.62 8.45
N LYS A 60 6.23 2.07 9.63
CA LYS A 60 7.53 2.69 9.86
C LYS A 60 8.67 1.74 9.51
N ARG A 61 8.59 0.51 10.00
CA ARG A 61 9.61 -0.51 9.75
C ARG A 61 9.70 -0.85 8.27
N GLU A 62 8.58 -1.13 7.62
CA GLU A 62 8.54 -1.52 6.20
C GLU A 62 9.10 -0.44 5.29
N ILE A 63 8.71 0.82 5.50
CA ILE A 63 9.21 1.92 4.68
C ILE A 63 10.70 2.19 4.95
N GLU A 64 11.14 2.09 6.19
CA GLU A 64 12.56 2.22 6.52
C GLU A 64 13.41 1.11 5.91
N GLU A 65 12.94 -0.14 5.97
CA GLU A 65 13.63 -1.29 5.37
C GLU A 65 13.71 -1.18 3.84
N GLU A 66 12.64 -0.76 3.19
CA GLU A 66 12.56 -0.75 1.73
C GLU A 66 13.13 0.50 1.09
N LEU A 67 12.96 1.66 1.72
CA LEU A 67 13.29 2.97 1.14
C LEU A 67 14.35 3.74 1.92
N ASN A 68 14.69 3.28 3.12
CA ASN A 68 15.64 3.95 4.02
C ASN A 68 15.27 5.42 4.30
N ILE A 69 13.98 5.69 4.47
CA ILE A 69 13.46 7.03 4.80
C ILE A 69 12.58 6.95 6.03
N LYS A 70 12.48 8.07 6.75
CA LYS A 70 11.59 8.25 7.89
C LYS A 70 10.60 9.35 7.59
N LEU A 71 9.31 9.03 7.71
CA LEU A 71 8.22 9.94 7.44
C LEU A 71 7.29 10.02 8.65
N ASP A 72 6.39 10.98 8.63
CA ASP A 72 5.30 11.08 9.60
C ASP A 72 4.06 10.41 9.02
N TYR A 73 3.47 9.47 9.75
CA TYR A 73 2.38 8.64 9.26
C TYR A 73 1.08 8.96 9.96
N LYS A 74 0.00 9.04 9.17
CA LYS A 74 -1.35 9.24 9.66
C LYS A 74 -2.27 8.15 9.13
N LEU A 75 -2.97 7.44 10.02
CA LEU A 75 -3.97 6.46 9.60
C LEU A 75 -5.13 7.16 8.88
N ILE A 76 -5.45 6.69 7.68
CA ILE A 76 -6.49 7.29 6.84
C ILE A 76 -7.59 6.31 6.45
N SER A 77 -7.34 5.02 6.49
CA SER A 77 -8.34 4.01 6.12
C SER A 77 -8.03 2.65 6.71
N VAL A 78 -9.09 1.85 6.91
CA VAL A 78 -9.01 0.42 7.18
C VAL A 78 -9.73 -0.28 6.04
N GLU A 79 -9.05 -1.20 5.35
CA GLU A 79 -9.57 -1.95 4.21
C GLU A 79 -9.70 -3.42 4.58
N GLU A 80 -10.91 -3.97 4.47
CA GLU A 80 -11.14 -5.41 4.59
C GLU A 80 -11.21 -6.00 3.19
N ASN A 81 -10.20 -6.78 2.82
CA ASN A 81 -10.10 -7.39 1.49
C ASN A 81 -10.45 -8.86 1.56
N ILE A 82 -11.58 -9.23 0.96
CA ILE A 82 -12.11 -10.60 0.98
C ILE A 82 -12.23 -11.07 -0.47
N VAL A 83 -11.23 -11.80 -0.93
CA VAL A 83 -11.12 -12.23 -2.33
C VAL A 83 -11.32 -13.72 -2.44
N LYS A 84 -12.56 -14.15 -2.65
CA LYS A 84 -12.94 -15.56 -2.68
C LYS A 84 -12.24 -16.36 -3.77
N SER A 85 -12.08 -15.79 -4.95
CA SER A 85 -11.43 -16.45 -6.09
C SER A 85 -10.00 -16.85 -5.80
N ASN A 86 -9.29 -16.07 -4.99
CA ASN A 86 -7.89 -16.32 -4.63
C ASN A 86 -7.75 -16.95 -3.24
N LYS A 87 -8.84 -17.27 -2.58
CA LYS A 87 -8.85 -17.78 -1.20
C LYS A 87 -8.01 -16.89 -0.28
N PHE A 88 -8.28 -15.59 -0.35
CA PHE A 88 -7.46 -14.57 0.30
C PHE A 88 -8.32 -13.63 1.12
N HIS A 89 -7.90 -13.37 2.36
CA HIS A 89 -8.55 -12.44 3.27
C HIS A 89 -7.46 -11.61 3.95
N MET A 90 -7.52 -10.30 3.79
CA MET A 90 -6.50 -9.39 4.34
C MET A 90 -7.15 -8.18 4.99
N LEU A 91 -6.72 -7.88 6.21
CA LEU A 91 -7.02 -6.62 6.87
C LEU A 91 -5.84 -5.67 6.61
N GLU A 92 -6.13 -4.52 6.03
CA GLU A 92 -5.11 -3.55 5.65
C GLU A 92 -5.35 -2.20 6.32
N PHE A 93 -4.34 -1.73 7.07
CA PHE A 93 -4.31 -0.39 7.65
C PHE A 93 -3.58 0.52 6.67
N VAL A 94 -4.29 1.52 6.13
CA VAL A 94 -3.71 2.46 5.15
C VAL A 94 -3.33 3.75 5.84
N TYR A 95 -2.06 4.09 5.75
CA TYR A 95 -1.48 5.33 6.26
C TYR A 95 -1.25 6.32 5.14
N TYR A 96 -1.09 7.58 5.50
CA TYR A 96 -0.69 8.66 4.61
C TYR A 96 0.60 9.29 5.11
N ALA A 97 1.50 9.61 4.19
CA ALA A 97 2.71 10.35 4.48
C ALA A 97 3.10 11.23 3.28
N GLU A 98 3.80 12.31 3.55
CA GLU A 98 4.32 13.20 2.51
C GLU A 98 5.85 13.16 2.49
N ILE A 99 6.39 13.28 1.29
CA ILE A 99 7.82 13.44 1.04
C ILE A 99 8.03 14.77 0.30
N ASP A 100 9.16 15.44 0.54
CA ASP A 100 9.44 16.71 -0.13
C ASP A 100 9.45 16.55 -1.66
N ASN A 101 10.18 15.54 -2.13
CA ASN A 101 10.20 15.09 -3.51
C ASN A 101 10.72 13.65 -3.56
N PHE A 102 10.61 13.01 -4.71
CA PHE A 102 11.05 11.62 -4.88
C PHE A 102 12.51 11.47 -5.33
N ASP A 103 13.24 12.55 -5.46
CA ASP A 103 14.63 12.52 -5.95
C ASP A 103 15.57 11.80 -4.97
N SER A 104 15.26 11.83 -3.67
CA SER A 104 16.02 11.16 -2.62
C SER A 104 15.84 9.64 -2.58
N ILE A 105 14.96 9.09 -3.40
CA ILE A 105 14.66 7.65 -3.43
C ILE A 105 15.34 6.97 -4.63
N GLU A 106 16.59 7.31 -4.91
CA GLU A 106 17.37 6.74 -6.01
C GLU A 106 17.70 5.26 -5.79
N CYS A 107 17.79 4.82 -4.54
CA CYS A 107 18.05 3.43 -4.20
C CYS A 107 16.96 2.45 -4.65
N LEU A 108 15.85 2.94 -5.19
CA LEU A 108 14.81 2.12 -5.81
C LEU A 108 15.27 1.52 -7.14
N ASP A 109 16.34 2.03 -7.72
CA ASP A 109 16.87 1.59 -8.99
C ASP A 109 18.01 0.59 -8.77
N ASP A 110 17.69 -0.56 -8.20
CA ASP A 110 18.62 -1.67 -8.03
C ASP A 110 18.55 -2.70 -9.17
N GLY A 111 17.97 -2.31 -10.31
CA GLY A 111 17.74 -3.20 -11.45
C GLY A 111 16.45 -3.99 -11.33
N TRP A 112 15.65 -3.73 -10.34
CA TRP A 112 14.38 -4.38 -10.12
C TRP A 112 13.26 -3.34 -9.93
N ASP A 113 12.28 -3.31 -10.85
CA ASP A 113 11.16 -2.36 -10.83
C ASP A 113 10.12 -2.69 -9.75
N LYS A 114 10.56 -2.84 -8.51
CA LYS A 114 9.66 -3.09 -7.38
C LYS A 114 8.72 -1.90 -7.16
N PHE A 115 9.25 -0.70 -7.32
CA PHE A 115 8.51 0.53 -7.09
C PHE A 115 8.36 1.33 -8.37
N LYS A 116 7.27 2.08 -8.44
CA LYS A 116 7.02 3.01 -9.54
C LYS A 116 6.45 4.31 -8.98
N ILE A 117 6.98 5.43 -9.45
CA ILE A 117 6.45 6.75 -9.14
C ILE A 117 5.51 7.13 -10.27
N VAL A 118 4.24 7.38 -9.93
CA VAL A 118 3.17 7.62 -10.90
C VAL A 118 2.57 9.00 -10.68
N GLU A 119 2.29 9.71 -11.76
CA GLU A 119 1.56 10.97 -11.68
C GLU A 119 0.10 10.70 -11.26
N ILE A 120 -0.38 11.43 -10.25
CA ILE A 120 -1.73 11.22 -9.71
C ILE A 120 -2.81 11.45 -10.77
N LYS A 121 -2.58 12.35 -11.72
CA LYS A 121 -3.50 12.58 -12.85
C LYS A 121 -3.72 11.34 -13.73
N GLU A 122 -2.78 10.37 -13.71
CA GLU A 122 -2.84 9.14 -14.50
C GLU A 122 -3.41 7.95 -13.72
N ILE A 123 -3.79 8.17 -12.46
CA ILE A 123 -4.14 7.07 -11.54
C ILE A 123 -5.34 6.24 -12.05
N ASP A 124 -6.29 6.86 -12.75
CA ASP A 124 -7.47 6.16 -13.25
C ASP A 124 -7.16 5.23 -14.43
N ASN A 125 -6.00 5.39 -15.06
CA ASN A 125 -5.57 4.60 -16.21
C ASN A 125 -4.77 3.35 -15.86
N ILE A 126 -4.51 3.12 -14.57
CA ILE A 126 -3.70 1.99 -14.11
C ILE A 126 -4.48 1.11 -13.15
N ASP A 127 -4.08 -0.14 -13.03
CA ASP A 127 -4.68 -1.12 -12.13
C ASP A 127 -4.02 -1.04 -10.76
N ILE A 128 -4.75 -0.49 -9.79
CA ILE A 128 -4.31 -0.42 -8.38
C ILE A 128 -5.31 -1.21 -7.54
N ARG A 129 -4.81 -2.07 -6.66
CA ARG A 129 -5.64 -2.95 -5.84
C ARG A 129 -5.48 -2.68 -4.34
N PRO A 130 -6.58 -2.65 -3.58
CA PRO A 130 -7.98 -2.64 -4.04
C PRO A 130 -8.36 -1.31 -4.71
N LYS A 131 -9.42 -1.30 -5.49
CA LYS A 131 -9.89 -0.12 -6.24
C LYS A 131 -10.17 1.10 -5.37
N THR A 132 -10.62 0.90 -4.15
CA THR A 132 -10.93 1.98 -3.19
C THR A 132 -9.71 2.86 -2.91
N VAL A 133 -8.51 2.33 -3.07
CA VAL A 133 -7.26 3.06 -2.88
C VAL A 133 -7.10 4.21 -3.88
N LYS A 134 -7.58 4.06 -5.10
CA LYS A 134 -7.53 5.15 -6.10
C LYS A 134 -8.23 6.41 -5.61
N LYS A 135 -9.40 6.24 -4.99
CA LYS A 135 -10.15 7.37 -4.44
C LYS A 135 -9.39 8.02 -3.30
N LEU A 136 -8.77 7.22 -2.43
CA LEU A 136 -7.95 7.73 -1.34
C LEU A 136 -6.74 8.52 -1.87
N ILE A 137 -6.08 8.02 -2.90
CA ILE A 137 -4.92 8.71 -3.51
C ILE A 137 -5.33 10.08 -4.07
N LYS A 138 -6.51 10.19 -4.65
CA LYS A 138 -7.00 11.44 -5.25
C LYS A 138 -7.48 12.48 -4.24
N ASN A 139 -7.67 12.12 -2.98
CA ASN A 139 -8.08 13.07 -1.96
C ASN A 139 -6.97 14.08 -1.66
N ASP A 140 -7.34 15.34 -1.50
CA ASP A 140 -6.39 16.40 -1.13
C ASP A 140 -6.17 16.49 0.37
N THR A 141 -7.16 16.07 1.16
CA THR A 141 -7.12 16.12 2.62
C THR A 141 -7.60 14.81 3.22
N TYR A 142 -7.09 14.49 4.40
CA TYR A 142 -7.43 13.28 5.14
C TYR A 142 -7.89 13.66 6.56
N THR A 143 -9.17 13.93 6.71
CA THR A 143 -9.73 14.42 7.98
C THR A 143 -10.36 13.32 8.84
N ASN A 144 -10.80 12.22 8.22
CA ASN A 144 -11.43 11.09 8.89
C ASN A 144 -10.82 9.78 8.43
N VAL A 145 -10.82 8.78 9.31
CA VAL A 145 -10.47 7.41 8.94
C VAL A 145 -11.68 6.79 8.23
N THR A 146 -11.47 6.32 7.00
CA THR A 146 -12.50 5.58 6.26
C THR A 146 -12.40 4.09 6.51
N HIS A 147 -13.50 3.38 6.27
CA HIS A 147 -13.57 1.94 6.37
C HIS A 147 -14.23 1.38 5.11
N ASN A 148 -13.55 0.51 4.41
CA ASN A 148 -14.06 -0.08 3.17
C ASN A 148 -13.99 -1.61 3.25
N ILE A 149 -15.00 -2.25 2.66
CA ILE A 149 -15.06 -3.71 2.54
C ILE A 149 -15.01 -4.04 1.05
N ASN A 150 -14.01 -4.80 0.64
CA ASN A 150 -13.74 -5.13 -0.75
C ASN A 150 -13.90 -6.64 -0.94
N TYR A 151 -14.92 -7.05 -1.72
CA TYR A 151 -15.19 -8.46 -2.03
C TYR A 151 -14.53 -8.92 -3.31
N ASP A 152 -14.03 -7.98 -4.10
CA ASP A 152 -13.24 -8.25 -5.29
C ASP A 152 -12.03 -7.32 -5.25
N TRP A 153 -10.87 -7.87 -5.55
CA TRP A 153 -9.61 -7.11 -5.45
C TRP A 153 -9.31 -6.29 -6.70
N ALA A 154 -9.81 -6.73 -7.83
CA ALA A 154 -9.55 -6.07 -9.11
C ALA A 154 -10.61 -5.01 -9.46
#